data_d60c2b113c0d47bd4b4d77729595317e
#
_entry.id   d60c2b113c0d47bd4b4d77729595317e
#
_cell.length_a   1.000
_cell.length_b   1.000
_cell.length_c   1.000
_cell.angle_alpha   90.00
_cell.angle_beta   90.00
_cell.angle_gamma   90.00
#
_symmetry.space_group_name_H-M   'P 1'
#
loop_
_entity.id
_entity.type
_entity.pdbx_description
1 polymer ?
#
loop_
_entity_poly.entity_id
_entity_poly.type
_entity_poly.pdbx_seq_one_letter_code
_entity_poly.pdbx_strand_id
1 'polypeptide(L)'
;MIARKTLLALALSTVIPSGVAFAANTDTIIYCSEASPESFNPQIASSGPSFVASSQVLYNRLINFDPVKNTPVPSLATDWTISPDGKTYTFTLRQGVKFNSNKFFKPTRDFNADDVVFSVLRQKDADHPYHKVSQGSYEYFNDVGLDKLIKEVKKLDDYHVQFVLNEPNAAFLADWGMDFASILSAEYADAMLKKGTPENVDNWPIGTGPYVLQQYKQDS
;
A
#
# COMPACT_ATOMS: atom_id res chain seq x y z
N MET A 1 -30.77 20.07 86.38
CA MET A 1 -30.23 18.77 85.93
C MET A 1 -30.42 18.68 84.41
N ILE A 2 -29.36 18.92 83.68
CA ILE A 2 -29.41 18.93 82.18
C ILE A 2 -28.63 17.71 81.69
N ALA A 3 -29.34 16.74 81.09
CA ALA A 3 -28.71 15.55 80.54
C ALA A 3 -28.15 15.85 79.13
N ARG A 4 -26.83 15.70 79.00
CA ARG A 4 -26.12 15.75 77.70
C ARG A 4 -26.26 14.42 76.98
N LYS A 5 -26.91 14.42 75.85
CA LYS A 5 -26.94 13.30 74.92
C LYS A 5 -25.74 13.40 73.97
N THR A 6 -24.82 12.45 74.06
CA THR A 6 -23.65 12.32 73.17
C THR A 6 -24.09 11.57 71.96
N LEU A 7 -24.07 12.21 70.78
CA LEU A 7 -24.22 11.54 69.47
C LEU A 7 -22.89 10.95 69.02
N LEU A 8 -22.86 9.65 68.87
CA LEU A 8 -21.75 8.91 68.30
C LEU A 8 -21.96 8.88 66.79
N ALA A 9 -21.12 9.62 66.01
CA ALA A 9 -21.15 9.61 64.56
C ALA A 9 -20.27 8.41 64.10
N LEU A 10 -20.91 7.41 63.49
CA LEU A 10 -20.24 6.25 62.89
C LEU A 10 -19.81 6.67 61.46
N ALA A 11 -18.50 6.88 61.28
CA ALA A 11 -17.93 7.14 59.93
C ALA A 11 -17.80 5.82 59.16
N LEU A 12 -18.65 5.64 58.18
CA LEU A 12 -18.61 4.53 57.26
C LEU A 12 -17.56 4.85 56.16
N SER A 13 -16.34 4.34 56.29
CA SER A 13 -15.31 4.44 55.26
C SER A 13 -15.60 3.47 54.13
N THR A 14 -16.10 3.98 53.01
CA THR A 14 -16.23 3.21 51.76
C THR A 14 -14.84 3.04 51.15
N VAL A 15 -14.32 1.81 51.22
CA VAL A 15 -13.15 1.37 50.46
C VAL A 15 -13.59 1.23 49.00
N ILE A 16 -13.24 2.21 48.16
CA ILE A 16 -13.38 2.10 46.70
C ILE A 16 -12.27 1.15 46.21
N PRO A 17 -12.60 -0.02 45.66
CA PRO A 17 -11.55 -0.86 45.05
C PRO A 17 -10.95 -0.08 43.90
N SER A 18 -9.66 0.26 44.01
CA SER A 18 -8.89 0.81 42.88
C SER A 18 -8.86 -0.25 41.78
N GLY A 19 -9.75 -0.10 40.79
CA GLY A 19 -9.72 -0.92 39.59
C GLY A 19 -8.36 -0.76 38.96
N VAL A 20 -7.63 -1.88 38.81
CA VAL A 20 -6.40 -1.94 38.04
C VAL A 20 -6.83 -1.68 36.59
N ALA A 21 -6.61 -0.47 36.12
CA ALA A 21 -6.74 -0.16 34.69
C ALA A 21 -5.64 -0.94 33.99
N PHE A 22 -6.01 -2.04 33.33
CA PHE A 22 -5.12 -2.65 32.34
C PHE A 22 -4.94 -1.57 31.26
N ALA A 23 -3.75 -0.98 31.20
CA ALA A 23 -3.34 -0.19 30.06
C ALA A 23 -3.47 -1.07 28.83
N ALA A 24 -4.44 -0.76 27.95
CA ALA A 24 -4.51 -1.39 26.67
C ALA A 24 -3.15 -1.14 25.98
N ASN A 25 -2.55 -2.18 25.41
CA ASN A 25 -1.32 -2.03 24.63
C ASN A 25 -1.63 -1.08 23.48
N THR A 26 -1.21 0.19 23.62
CA THR A 26 -1.55 1.29 22.69
C THR A 26 -0.85 1.14 21.34
N ASP A 27 0.06 0.16 21.21
CA ASP A 27 0.85 -0.08 20.00
C ASP A 27 0.20 -1.08 19.05
N THR A 28 -0.99 -1.59 19.40
CA THR A 28 -1.71 -2.58 18.59
C THR A 28 -3.04 -2.00 18.11
N ILE A 29 -3.25 -2.04 16.80
CA ILE A 29 -4.53 -1.75 16.16
C ILE A 29 -5.18 -3.07 15.78
N ILE A 30 -6.41 -3.30 16.24
CA ILE A 30 -7.22 -4.44 15.84
C ILE A 30 -8.26 -3.93 14.85
N TYR A 31 -8.22 -4.46 13.64
CA TYR A 31 -9.18 -4.16 12.59
C TYR A 31 -9.98 -5.43 12.26
N CYS A 32 -11.31 -5.34 12.38
CA CYS A 32 -12.23 -6.42 12.01
C CYS A 32 -12.71 -6.17 10.58
N SER A 33 -12.40 -7.08 9.67
CA SER A 33 -12.86 -7.05 8.29
C SER A 33 -14.12 -7.91 8.13
N GLU A 34 -14.97 -7.55 7.17
CA GLU A 34 -16.17 -8.31 6.79
C GLU A 34 -15.87 -9.63 6.07
N ALA A 35 -14.65 -9.73 5.48
CA ALA A 35 -14.19 -10.92 4.78
C ALA A 35 -12.66 -11.03 4.85
N SER A 36 -12.14 -12.23 4.58
CA SER A 36 -10.71 -12.46 4.39
C SER A 36 -10.22 -11.85 3.08
N PRO A 37 -8.99 -11.27 3.03
CA PRO A 37 -8.40 -10.81 1.79
C PRO A 37 -8.15 -11.99 0.83
N GLU A 38 -8.49 -11.82 -0.43
CA GLU A 38 -8.23 -12.79 -1.50
C GLU A 38 -6.77 -12.76 -1.97
N SER A 39 -6.13 -11.61 -1.88
CA SER A 39 -4.73 -11.39 -2.23
C SER A 39 -4.14 -10.24 -1.43
N PHE A 40 -2.83 -10.27 -1.19
CA PHE A 40 -2.06 -9.15 -0.66
C PHE A 40 -1.36 -8.34 -1.76
N ASN A 41 -1.60 -8.68 -3.03
CA ASN A 41 -1.17 -7.84 -4.15
C ASN A 41 -2.36 -7.07 -4.72
N PRO A 42 -2.39 -5.73 -4.54
CA PRO A 42 -3.51 -4.91 -5.00
C PRO A 42 -3.62 -4.78 -6.52
N GLN A 43 -2.60 -5.21 -7.28
CA GLN A 43 -2.65 -5.22 -8.74
C GLN A 43 -3.57 -6.32 -9.30
N ILE A 44 -3.76 -7.41 -8.53
CA ILE A 44 -4.58 -8.56 -8.93
C ILE A 44 -5.81 -8.75 -8.03
N ALA A 45 -5.93 -7.97 -6.96
CA ALA A 45 -7.09 -7.98 -6.06
C ALA A 45 -8.21 -7.10 -6.62
N SER A 46 -9.46 -7.46 -6.30
CA SER A 46 -10.64 -6.69 -6.69
C SER A 46 -11.56 -6.35 -5.53
N SER A 47 -11.29 -6.86 -4.32
CA SER A 47 -12.17 -6.68 -3.15
C SER A 47 -11.66 -5.63 -2.16
N GLY A 48 -12.60 -4.93 -1.50
CA GLY A 48 -12.31 -3.97 -0.45
C GLY A 48 -11.44 -4.52 0.69
N PRO A 49 -11.75 -5.71 1.26
CA PRO A 49 -10.90 -6.35 2.27
C PRO A 49 -9.44 -6.56 1.83
N SER A 50 -9.22 -6.93 0.57
CA SER A 50 -7.87 -7.07 0.01
C SER A 50 -7.13 -5.73 -0.08
N PHE A 51 -7.81 -4.66 -0.48
CA PHE A 51 -7.19 -3.31 -0.55
C PHE A 51 -6.84 -2.78 0.85
N VAL A 52 -7.74 -2.93 1.83
CA VAL A 52 -7.47 -2.53 3.22
C VAL A 52 -6.28 -3.30 3.79
N ALA A 53 -6.15 -4.60 3.50
CA ALA A 53 -5.05 -5.43 3.98
C ALA A 53 -3.74 -5.25 3.20
N SER A 54 -3.75 -4.61 2.04
CA SER A 54 -2.59 -4.50 1.15
C SER A 54 -2.24 -3.05 0.78
N SER A 55 -2.90 -2.46 -0.21
CA SER A 55 -2.53 -1.15 -0.80
C SER A 55 -2.50 -0.02 0.21
N GLN A 56 -3.36 -0.07 1.24
CA GLN A 56 -3.48 0.99 2.24
C GLN A 56 -2.43 0.90 3.34
N VAL A 57 -1.84 -0.28 3.56
CA VAL A 57 -0.94 -0.52 4.70
C VAL A 57 0.43 -1.06 4.32
N LEU A 58 0.55 -1.85 3.24
CA LEU A 58 1.81 -2.49 2.83
C LEU A 58 2.54 -1.71 1.74
N TYR A 59 1.83 -0.95 0.90
CA TYR A 59 2.37 -0.31 -0.27
C TYR A 59 2.20 1.20 -0.27
N ASN A 60 2.89 1.86 -1.19
CA ASN A 60 2.61 3.23 -1.61
C ASN A 60 2.48 3.30 -3.14
N ARG A 61 1.92 4.40 -3.62
CA ARG A 61 1.67 4.72 -5.03
C ARG A 61 2.52 5.92 -5.46
N LEU A 62 2.55 6.24 -6.75
CA LEU A 62 3.24 7.44 -7.22
C LEU A 62 2.61 8.70 -6.64
N ILE A 63 1.30 8.76 -6.63
CA ILE A 63 0.53 9.86 -6.05
C ILE A 63 -0.54 9.34 -5.10
N ASN A 64 -1.06 10.22 -4.27
CA ASN A 64 -2.28 10.03 -3.48
C ASN A 64 -3.28 11.14 -3.80
N PHE A 65 -4.45 11.10 -3.17
CA PHE A 65 -5.44 12.17 -3.25
C PHE A 65 -5.63 12.81 -1.88
N ASP A 66 -5.71 14.14 -1.88
CA ASP A 66 -6.21 14.89 -0.72
C ASP A 66 -7.70 14.53 -0.52
N PRO A 67 -8.09 13.94 0.63
CA PRO A 67 -9.46 13.47 0.81
C PRO A 67 -10.50 14.59 0.90
N VAL A 68 -10.07 15.84 1.14
CA VAL A 68 -10.95 16.99 1.25
C VAL A 68 -11.07 17.73 -0.09
N LYS A 69 -9.94 17.96 -0.75
CA LYS A 69 -9.87 18.73 -2.00
C LYS A 69 -10.07 17.88 -3.24
N ASN A 70 -9.95 16.56 -3.09
CA ASN A 70 -9.96 15.59 -4.21
C ASN A 70 -8.97 15.98 -5.32
N THR A 71 -7.78 16.42 -4.92
CA THR A 71 -6.68 16.78 -5.83
C THR A 71 -5.51 15.84 -5.65
N PRO A 72 -4.74 15.54 -6.72
CA PRO A 72 -3.55 14.70 -6.60
C PRO A 72 -2.50 15.37 -5.72
N VAL A 73 -1.89 14.58 -4.83
CA VAL A 73 -0.82 15.01 -3.94
C VAL A 73 0.37 14.07 -4.04
N PRO A 74 1.61 14.56 -3.81
CA PRO A 74 2.81 13.74 -3.84
C PRO A 74 2.78 12.54 -2.89
N SER A 75 3.34 11.40 -3.35
CA SER A 75 3.58 10.21 -2.55
C SER A 75 4.98 9.66 -2.87
N LEU A 76 5.13 8.55 -3.60
CA LEU A 76 6.45 8.11 -4.10
C LEU A 76 6.99 9.02 -5.21
N ALA A 77 6.15 9.69 -5.97
CA ALA A 77 6.54 10.84 -6.76
C ALA A 77 6.48 12.11 -5.91
N THR A 78 7.50 12.95 -6.00
CA THR A 78 7.55 14.26 -5.32
C THR A 78 7.02 15.38 -6.21
N ASP A 79 7.08 15.18 -7.52
CA ASP A 79 6.64 16.14 -8.53
C ASP A 79 6.41 15.43 -9.87
N TRP A 80 5.70 16.09 -10.79
CA TRP A 80 5.50 15.61 -12.16
C TRP A 80 5.29 16.76 -13.15
N THR A 81 5.67 16.51 -14.39
CA THR A 81 5.45 17.43 -15.51
C THR A 81 4.61 16.76 -16.59
N ILE A 82 3.81 17.54 -17.27
CA ILE A 82 2.95 17.09 -18.37
C ILE A 82 3.34 17.88 -19.61
N SER A 83 3.57 17.19 -20.72
CA SER A 83 3.86 17.84 -22.00
C SER A 83 2.66 18.68 -22.50
N PRO A 84 2.88 19.71 -23.33
CA PRO A 84 1.80 20.57 -23.82
C PRO A 84 0.70 19.83 -24.59
N ASP A 85 1.01 18.69 -25.20
CA ASP A 85 0.06 17.83 -25.91
C ASP A 85 -0.69 16.86 -24.98
N GLY A 86 -0.39 16.87 -23.67
CA GLY A 86 -1.04 16.02 -22.68
C GLY A 86 -0.70 14.53 -22.78
N LYS A 87 0.33 14.15 -23.56
CA LYS A 87 0.64 12.73 -23.81
C LYS A 87 1.87 12.21 -23.07
N THR A 88 2.73 13.08 -22.56
CA THR A 88 3.94 12.67 -21.87
C THR A 88 3.91 13.17 -20.43
N TYR A 89 4.03 12.23 -19.49
CA TYR A 89 4.10 12.49 -18.06
C TYR A 89 5.48 12.07 -17.56
N THR A 90 6.21 12.97 -16.92
CA THR A 90 7.50 12.67 -16.31
C THR A 90 7.38 12.89 -14.82
N PHE A 91 7.57 11.83 -14.03
CA PHE A 91 7.54 11.86 -12.57
C PHE A 91 8.95 11.94 -12.02
N THR A 92 9.16 12.83 -11.05
CA THR A 92 10.34 12.87 -10.19
C THR A 92 10.07 12.03 -8.94
N LEU A 93 10.90 11.03 -8.66
CA LEU A 93 10.70 10.06 -7.61
C LEU A 93 11.36 10.48 -6.30
N ARG A 94 10.76 10.10 -5.19
CA ARG A 94 11.28 10.30 -3.84
C ARG A 94 12.51 9.43 -3.62
N GLN A 95 13.60 10.04 -3.13
CA GLN A 95 14.83 9.35 -2.80
C GLN A 95 14.82 8.84 -1.35
N GLY A 96 15.62 7.81 -1.06
CA GLY A 96 15.82 7.27 0.28
C GLY A 96 14.65 6.48 0.85
N VAL A 97 13.65 6.11 0.03
CA VAL A 97 12.51 5.28 0.44
C VAL A 97 12.95 3.82 0.50
N LYS A 98 12.76 3.20 1.65
CA LYS A 98 13.13 1.80 1.90
C LYS A 98 11.94 0.87 1.62
N PHE A 99 12.23 -0.26 0.98
CA PHE A 99 11.31 -1.40 1.03
C PHE A 99 11.45 -2.13 2.36
N ASN A 100 10.35 -2.67 2.85
CA ASN A 100 10.35 -3.57 4.00
C ASN A 100 11.04 -4.89 3.65
N SER A 101 11.34 -5.71 4.66
CA SER A 101 11.89 -7.05 4.49
C SER A 101 10.83 -8.10 4.87
N ASN A 102 10.94 -9.30 4.31
CA ASN A 102 10.21 -10.47 4.78
C ASN A 102 11.16 -11.66 5.01
N LYS A 103 10.62 -12.82 5.37
CA LYS A 103 11.42 -14.03 5.64
C LYS A 103 12.15 -14.60 4.42
N PHE A 104 11.80 -14.19 3.21
CA PHE A 104 12.39 -14.70 1.97
C PHE A 104 13.45 -13.75 1.39
N PHE A 105 13.35 -12.44 1.71
CA PHE A 105 14.17 -11.42 1.08
C PHE A 105 14.37 -10.18 1.96
N LYS A 106 15.60 -9.67 1.91
CA LYS A 106 15.98 -8.38 2.47
C LYS A 106 16.47 -7.49 1.32
N PRO A 107 15.81 -6.36 1.04
CA PRO A 107 16.21 -5.44 0.00
C PRO A 107 17.65 -4.93 0.19
N THR A 108 18.38 -4.76 -0.90
CA THR A 108 19.76 -4.27 -0.90
C THR A 108 19.86 -2.83 -1.43
N ARG A 109 18.78 -2.32 -2.04
CA ARG A 109 18.66 -0.95 -2.52
C ARG A 109 17.36 -0.29 -2.08
N ASP A 110 17.32 1.02 -2.21
CA ASP A 110 16.11 1.82 -2.03
C ASP A 110 15.20 1.74 -3.27
N PHE A 111 13.96 2.20 -3.10
CA PHE A 111 13.01 2.42 -4.18
C PHE A 111 13.61 3.33 -5.27
N ASN A 112 13.39 2.95 -6.52
CA ASN A 112 13.80 3.74 -7.69
C ASN A 112 12.87 3.51 -8.90
N ALA A 113 13.23 4.05 -10.06
CA ALA A 113 12.45 3.97 -11.29
C ALA A 113 12.28 2.54 -11.83
N ASP A 114 13.17 1.60 -11.53
CA ASP A 114 13.04 0.20 -11.95
C ASP A 114 11.78 -0.44 -11.32
N ASP A 115 11.45 -0.07 -10.08
CA ASP A 115 10.27 -0.58 -9.37
C ASP A 115 8.96 -0.07 -10.02
N VAL A 116 8.96 1.19 -10.48
CA VAL A 116 7.82 1.76 -11.21
C VAL A 116 7.64 1.07 -12.55
N VAL A 117 8.72 0.94 -13.33
CA VAL A 117 8.69 0.28 -14.65
C VAL A 117 8.22 -1.17 -14.50
N PHE A 118 8.76 -1.92 -13.54
CA PHE A 118 8.33 -3.29 -13.24
C PHE A 118 6.83 -3.36 -12.91
N SER A 119 6.35 -2.50 -12.01
CA SER A 119 4.97 -2.51 -11.53
C SER A 119 3.96 -2.21 -12.64
N VAL A 120 4.35 -1.40 -13.62
CA VAL A 120 3.53 -1.08 -14.80
C VAL A 120 3.60 -2.21 -15.83
N LEU A 121 4.80 -2.63 -16.21
CA LEU A 121 4.98 -3.63 -17.28
C LEU A 121 4.41 -4.98 -16.89
N ARG A 122 4.46 -5.37 -15.62
CA ARG A 122 3.81 -6.57 -15.12
C ARG A 122 2.31 -6.59 -15.47
N GLN A 123 1.62 -5.45 -15.36
CA GLN A 123 0.20 -5.34 -15.66
C GLN A 123 -0.06 -5.22 -17.16
N LYS A 124 0.78 -4.46 -17.87
CA LYS A 124 0.57 -4.07 -19.27
C LYS A 124 1.03 -5.11 -20.29
N ASP A 125 2.21 -5.71 -20.07
CA ASP A 125 2.90 -6.52 -21.06
C ASP A 125 2.63 -8.01 -20.84
N ALA A 126 1.86 -8.61 -21.74
CA ALA A 126 1.51 -10.05 -21.69
C ALA A 126 2.72 -11.00 -21.79
N ASP A 127 3.85 -10.51 -22.31
CA ASP A 127 5.10 -11.26 -22.41
C ASP A 127 6.01 -11.05 -21.19
N HIS A 128 5.65 -10.12 -20.29
CA HIS A 128 6.42 -9.89 -19.06
C HIS A 128 6.40 -11.16 -18.18
N PRO A 129 7.54 -11.62 -17.63
CA PRO A 129 7.64 -12.87 -16.85
C PRO A 129 6.65 -12.97 -15.69
N TYR A 130 6.28 -11.82 -15.12
CA TYR A 130 5.34 -11.74 -13.99
C TYR A 130 3.87 -11.57 -14.39
N HIS A 131 3.57 -11.35 -15.68
CA HIS A 131 2.20 -11.08 -16.12
C HIS A 131 1.22 -12.19 -15.73
N LYS A 132 1.64 -13.45 -15.88
CA LYS A 132 0.79 -14.64 -15.62
C LYS A 132 0.99 -15.25 -14.23
N VAL A 133 1.86 -14.68 -13.41
CA VAL A 133 2.09 -15.13 -12.04
C VAL A 133 0.84 -14.89 -11.21
N SER A 134 0.46 -15.87 -10.37
CA SER A 134 -0.74 -15.84 -9.53
C SER A 134 -2.06 -15.62 -10.30
N GLN A 135 -2.11 -16.01 -11.56
CA GLN A 135 -3.29 -15.90 -12.45
C GLN A 135 -3.78 -14.44 -12.60
N GLY A 136 -2.87 -13.46 -12.58
CA GLY A 136 -3.20 -12.05 -12.67
C GLY A 136 -4.05 -11.71 -13.88
N SER A 137 -5.23 -11.14 -13.66
CA SER A 137 -6.13 -10.62 -14.69
C SER A 137 -6.01 -9.10 -14.85
N TYR A 138 -5.49 -8.39 -13.84
CA TYR A 138 -5.33 -6.93 -13.79
C TYR A 138 -6.59 -6.17 -14.17
N GLU A 139 -7.73 -6.60 -13.60
CA GLU A 139 -9.06 -6.10 -13.97
C GLU A 139 -9.14 -4.58 -13.93
N TYR A 140 -8.79 -3.96 -12.80
CA TYR A 140 -8.84 -2.50 -12.67
C TYR A 140 -7.94 -1.75 -13.67
N PHE A 141 -6.72 -2.26 -13.91
CA PHE A 141 -5.80 -1.65 -14.87
C PHE A 141 -6.37 -1.69 -16.30
N ASN A 142 -7.01 -2.80 -16.65
CA ASN A 142 -7.64 -3.00 -17.97
C ASN A 142 -8.97 -2.23 -18.09
N ASP A 143 -9.78 -2.21 -17.04
CA ASP A 143 -11.10 -1.56 -17.06
C ASP A 143 -11.01 -0.04 -17.20
N VAL A 144 -9.98 0.59 -16.60
CA VAL A 144 -9.71 2.02 -16.83
C VAL A 144 -8.97 2.27 -18.16
N GLY A 145 -8.66 1.22 -18.91
CA GLY A 145 -8.09 1.29 -20.26
C GLY A 145 -6.60 1.62 -20.32
N LEU A 146 -5.85 1.48 -19.22
CA LEU A 146 -4.42 1.80 -19.18
C LEU A 146 -3.57 0.86 -20.04
N ASP A 147 -4.02 -0.37 -20.25
CA ASP A 147 -3.40 -1.35 -21.16
C ASP A 147 -3.26 -0.79 -22.60
N LYS A 148 -4.27 -0.06 -23.07
CA LYS A 148 -4.32 0.56 -24.40
C LYS A 148 -3.80 1.99 -24.40
N LEU A 149 -4.03 2.73 -23.30
CA LEU A 149 -3.67 4.13 -23.20
C LEU A 149 -2.15 4.32 -23.10
N ILE A 150 -1.47 3.54 -22.27
CA ILE A 150 -0.01 3.64 -22.10
C ILE A 150 0.67 3.06 -23.33
N LYS A 151 1.34 3.90 -24.12
CA LYS A 151 2.20 3.48 -25.23
C LYS A 151 3.51 2.91 -24.69
N GLU A 152 4.15 3.65 -23.77
CA GLU A 152 5.47 3.32 -23.24
C GLU A 152 5.60 3.81 -21.81
N VAL A 153 6.29 3.04 -20.97
CA VAL A 153 6.85 3.48 -19.70
C VAL A 153 8.34 3.21 -19.71
N LYS A 154 9.15 4.20 -19.35
CA LYS A 154 10.60 4.08 -19.34
C LYS A 154 11.25 4.79 -18.17
N LYS A 155 12.31 4.20 -17.69
CA LYS A 155 13.28 4.81 -16.80
C LYS A 155 14.11 5.83 -17.59
N LEU A 156 14.15 7.08 -17.13
CA LEU A 156 15.10 8.09 -17.66
C LEU A 156 16.42 8.03 -16.88
N ASP A 157 16.32 7.93 -15.57
CA ASP A 157 17.40 7.65 -14.62
C ASP A 157 16.81 6.99 -13.36
N ASP A 158 17.59 6.84 -12.28
CA ASP A 158 17.14 6.16 -11.08
C ASP A 158 15.94 6.83 -10.39
N TYR A 159 15.73 8.12 -10.61
CA TYR A 159 14.69 8.90 -9.93
C TYR A 159 13.78 9.67 -10.88
N HIS A 160 13.82 9.36 -12.18
CA HIS A 160 12.89 9.90 -13.15
C HIS A 160 12.32 8.78 -14.02
N VAL A 161 10.99 8.73 -14.08
CA VAL A 161 10.24 7.79 -14.92
C VAL A 161 9.30 8.57 -15.84
N GLN A 162 9.22 8.13 -17.09
CA GLN A 162 8.38 8.78 -18.09
C GLN A 162 7.34 7.80 -18.63
N PHE A 163 6.10 8.29 -18.70
CA PHE A 163 4.99 7.61 -19.37
C PHE A 163 4.69 8.37 -20.66
N VAL A 164 4.54 7.64 -21.76
CA VAL A 164 4.07 8.16 -23.03
C VAL A 164 2.72 7.51 -23.33
N LEU A 165 1.72 8.33 -23.62
CA LEU A 165 0.36 7.90 -23.91
C LEU A 165 0.08 7.92 -25.42
N ASN A 166 -0.82 7.05 -25.86
CA ASN A 166 -1.31 7.05 -27.25
C ASN A 166 -2.14 8.31 -27.55
N GLU A 167 -2.89 8.79 -26.55
CA GLU A 167 -3.74 9.99 -26.63
C GLU A 167 -3.74 10.75 -25.30
N PRO A 168 -4.12 12.05 -25.28
CA PRO A 168 -4.24 12.78 -24.02
C PRO A 168 -5.37 12.20 -23.18
N ASN A 169 -5.13 12.07 -21.86
CA ASN A 169 -6.14 11.57 -20.91
C ASN A 169 -6.11 12.37 -19.62
N ALA A 170 -7.20 13.05 -19.30
CA ALA A 170 -7.31 13.89 -18.10
C ALA A 170 -7.38 13.08 -16.80
N ALA A 171 -7.81 11.81 -16.87
CA ALA A 171 -7.90 10.92 -15.71
C ALA A 171 -6.58 10.23 -15.38
N PHE A 172 -5.58 10.26 -16.27
CA PHE A 172 -4.34 9.49 -16.12
C PHE A 172 -3.64 9.68 -14.76
N LEU A 173 -3.59 10.91 -14.24
CA LEU A 173 -3.04 11.13 -12.89
C LEU A 173 -3.91 10.51 -11.80
N ALA A 174 -5.25 10.55 -11.97
CA ALA A 174 -6.16 9.96 -11.00
C ALA A 174 -5.98 8.44 -10.89
N ASP A 175 -5.76 7.77 -12.02
CA ASP A 175 -5.56 6.33 -12.07
C ASP A 175 -4.35 5.89 -11.25
N TRP A 176 -3.27 6.71 -11.19
CA TRP A 176 -2.08 6.43 -10.37
C TRP A 176 -2.26 6.65 -8.87
N GLY A 177 -3.40 7.15 -8.44
CA GLY A 177 -3.84 7.19 -7.04
C GLY A 177 -4.70 6.00 -6.61
N MET A 178 -5.09 5.12 -7.55
CA MET A 178 -5.91 3.94 -7.26
C MET A 178 -5.10 2.78 -6.69
N ASP A 179 -5.76 1.83 -6.04
CA ASP A 179 -5.12 0.73 -5.31
C ASP A 179 -4.24 -0.16 -6.19
N PHE A 180 -4.68 -0.47 -7.40
CA PHE A 180 -3.93 -1.28 -8.38
C PHE A 180 -2.62 -0.61 -8.83
N ALA A 181 -2.48 0.70 -8.66
CA ALA A 181 -1.27 1.45 -9.00
C ALA A 181 -0.18 1.40 -7.91
N SER A 182 -0.32 0.51 -6.94
CA SER A 182 0.68 0.24 -5.91
C SER A 182 2.01 -0.21 -6.52
N ILE A 183 3.12 0.31 -5.98
CA ILE A 183 4.46 0.02 -6.48
C ILE A 183 5.07 -1.17 -5.74
N LEU A 184 5.47 -2.17 -6.50
CA LEU A 184 6.11 -3.40 -6.04
C LEU A 184 7.64 -3.31 -6.22
N SER A 185 8.38 -4.13 -5.48
CA SER A 185 9.84 -4.20 -5.58
C SER A 185 10.29 -5.08 -6.77
N ALA A 186 10.93 -4.47 -7.76
CA ALA A 186 11.53 -5.19 -8.88
C ALA A 186 12.68 -6.11 -8.42
N GLU A 187 13.48 -5.66 -7.46
CA GLU A 187 14.59 -6.42 -6.90
C GLU A 187 14.09 -7.72 -6.22
N TYR A 188 13.00 -7.61 -5.45
CA TYR A 188 12.37 -8.78 -4.83
C TYR A 188 11.80 -9.73 -5.89
N ALA A 189 11.14 -9.19 -6.89
CA ALA A 189 10.61 -9.97 -7.99
C ALA A 189 11.72 -10.73 -8.71
N ASP A 190 12.80 -10.07 -9.10
CA ASP A 190 13.96 -10.73 -9.72
C ASP A 190 14.54 -11.85 -8.86
N ALA A 191 14.64 -11.63 -7.56
CA ALA A 191 15.15 -12.63 -6.63
C ALA A 191 14.22 -13.86 -6.53
N MET A 192 12.91 -13.65 -6.48
CA MET A 192 11.93 -14.75 -6.41
C MET A 192 11.84 -15.52 -7.74
N LEU A 193 11.93 -14.84 -8.87
CA LEU A 193 11.98 -15.49 -10.18
C LEU A 193 13.21 -16.39 -10.29
N LYS A 194 14.39 -15.91 -9.90
CA LYS A 194 15.64 -16.69 -9.87
C LYS A 194 15.57 -17.89 -8.92
N LYS A 195 14.80 -17.80 -7.85
CA LYS A 195 14.57 -18.91 -6.90
C LYS A 195 13.51 -19.91 -7.36
N GLY A 196 12.77 -19.62 -8.43
CA GLY A 196 11.66 -20.46 -8.91
C GLY A 196 10.40 -20.37 -8.05
N THR A 197 10.22 -19.28 -7.30
CA THR A 197 9.06 -19.04 -6.42
C THR A 197 8.48 -17.63 -6.67
N PRO A 198 8.12 -17.27 -7.92
CA PRO A 198 7.68 -15.92 -8.27
C PRO A 198 6.39 -15.50 -7.55
N GLU A 199 5.52 -16.45 -7.19
CA GLU A 199 4.27 -16.22 -6.46
C GLU A 199 4.49 -15.64 -5.05
N ASN A 200 5.70 -15.73 -4.52
CA ASN A 200 6.02 -15.11 -3.23
C ASN A 200 5.92 -13.57 -3.25
N VAL A 201 6.05 -12.95 -4.41
CA VAL A 201 5.85 -11.50 -4.55
C VAL A 201 4.42 -11.11 -4.19
N ASP A 202 3.46 -11.96 -4.50
CA ASP A 202 2.04 -11.74 -4.26
C ASP A 202 1.58 -12.25 -2.89
N ASN A 203 2.11 -13.40 -2.46
CA ASN A 203 1.72 -14.06 -1.21
C ASN A 203 2.46 -13.53 0.03
N TRP A 204 3.67 -13.01 -0.14
CA TRP A 204 4.53 -12.47 0.91
C TRP A 204 5.09 -11.12 0.50
N PRO A 205 4.24 -10.10 0.40
CA PRO A 205 4.59 -8.83 -0.19
C PRO A 205 5.72 -8.11 0.54
N ILE A 206 6.51 -7.38 -0.24
CA ILE A 206 7.43 -6.36 0.22
C ILE A 206 6.99 -5.03 -0.41
N GLY A 207 6.58 -4.10 0.42
CA GLY A 207 6.19 -2.76 0.01
C GLY A 207 6.97 -1.68 0.76
N THR A 208 6.66 -0.43 0.46
CA THR A 208 7.22 0.76 1.11
C THR A 208 6.28 1.32 2.19
N GLY A 209 5.14 0.68 2.42
CA GLY A 209 4.15 1.08 3.41
C GLY A 209 4.60 0.89 4.85
N PRO A 210 3.82 1.41 5.82
CA PRO A 210 4.20 1.41 7.24
C PRO A 210 4.12 0.04 7.92
N TYR A 211 3.51 -0.96 7.29
CA TYR A 211 3.32 -2.30 7.86
C TYR A 211 3.96 -3.39 7.02
N VAL A 212 4.19 -4.55 7.65
CA VAL A 212 4.75 -5.76 7.04
C VAL A 212 3.84 -6.94 7.34
N LEU A 213 3.56 -7.78 6.35
CA LEU A 213 2.83 -9.03 6.55
C LEU A 213 3.71 -10.02 7.32
N GLN A 214 3.36 -10.31 8.57
CA GLN A 214 4.05 -11.28 9.41
C GLN A 214 3.45 -12.68 9.24
N GLN A 215 2.15 -12.77 9.22
CA GLN A 215 1.42 -14.03 9.11
C GLN A 215 0.03 -13.80 8.53
N TYR A 216 -0.42 -14.76 7.76
CA TYR A 216 -1.81 -14.88 7.33
C TYR A 216 -2.32 -16.29 7.64
N LYS A 217 -3.48 -16.36 8.25
CA LYS A 217 -4.25 -17.60 8.44
C LYS A 217 -5.63 -17.33 7.90
N GLN A 218 -5.97 -18.02 6.84
CA GLN A 218 -7.30 -17.93 6.25
C GLN A 218 -8.32 -18.55 7.22
N ASP A 219 -9.49 -17.92 7.34
CA ASP A 219 -10.63 -18.41 8.10
C ASP A 219 -10.35 -18.73 9.59
N SER A 220 -9.49 -17.93 10.21
CA SER A 220 -9.13 -18.09 11.64
C SER A 220 -9.61 -16.93 12.51
#